data_fadb6ffb30ae2a05c72bf6bd372b3ee9
#
_entry.id   fadb6ffb30ae2a05c72bf6bd372b3ee9
#
_cell.length_a   1.000
_cell.length_b   1.000
_cell.length_c   1.000
_cell.angle_alpha   90.00
_cell.angle_beta   90.00
_cell.angle_gamma   90.00
#
_symmetry.space_group_name_H-M   'P 1'
#
loop_
_entity.id
_entity.type
_entity.pdbx_description
1 polymer ?
#
loop_
_entity_poly.entity_id
_entity_poly.type
_entity_poly.pdbx_seq_one_letter_code
_entity_poly.pdbx_strand_id
1 'polypeptide(L)'
;MENINSNRIVEDVLQGSFDLHVHSGPDVKSKLRLGQLETARDAKEFQMKGFVLKSHHYSTAPIAMMLNDIYPDLTIISSITLNDEVGGINPKAVQSAVDMGAKVVWFPTDIPFGQNHPLLTDELGKLTNPVLEILEIVKSRDLLISSGHINFNDSKLLFKTAKDMKIEKMLLSHPLSFIELDQQLELVNLGVKIEFAFLACTPSRTRATVKDFSQMIRKVGIHSCVLTTDFGQWLNPVPAEGMRMAIAELLNVGMKPEELISLTRENPINLVGI
;
A
#
# COMPACT_ATOMS: atom_id res chain seq x y z
N MET A 1 18.10 27.37 16.21
CA MET A 1 16.88 26.96 16.96
C MET A 1 15.79 26.43 16.04
N GLU A 2 15.54 27.00 14.85
CA GLU A 2 14.51 26.49 13.91
C GLU A 2 14.77 25.04 13.41
N ASN A 3 16.01 24.69 13.09
CA ASN A 3 16.34 23.34 12.61
C ASN A 3 16.16 22.23 13.66
N ILE A 4 16.36 22.54 14.95
CA ILE A 4 16.18 21.55 16.04
C ILE A 4 14.68 21.27 16.23
N ASN A 5 13.84 22.30 16.09
CA ASN A 5 12.40 22.15 16.21
C ASN A 5 11.79 21.38 15.03
N SER A 6 12.31 21.58 13.82
CA SER A 6 11.87 20.86 12.60
C SER A 6 12.15 19.36 12.68
N ASN A 7 13.35 18.94 13.11
CA ASN A 7 13.69 17.51 13.24
C ASN A 7 12.81 16.82 14.27
N ARG A 8 12.53 17.47 15.40
CA ARG A 8 11.64 16.92 16.43
C ARG A 8 10.22 16.69 15.91
N ILE A 9 9.69 17.62 15.10
CA ILE A 9 8.35 17.46 14.49
C ILE A 9 8.34 16.25 13.55
N VAL A 10 9.39 16.04 12.75
CA VAL A 10 9.51 14.87 11.87
C VAL A 10 9.49 13.57 12.68
N GLU A 11 10.25 13.51 13.79
CA GLU A 11 10.29 12.37 14.69
C GLU A 11 8.93 12.09 15.35
N ASP A 12 8.25 13.14 15.83
CA ASP A 12 6.94 13.03 16.47
C ASP A 12 5.85 12.50 15.49
N VAL A 13 5.93 12.89 14.22
CA VAL A 13 5.02 12.39 13.17
C VAL A 13 5.37 10.95 12.78
N LEU A 14 6.66 10.64 12.66
CA LEU A 14 7.15 9.31 12.28
C LEU A 14 6.82 8.26 13.35
N GLN A 15 6.95 8.62 14.62
CA GLN A 15 6.65 7.73 15.72
C GLN A 15 5.20 7.22 15.62
N GLY A 16 5.04 5.90 15.59
CA GLY A 16 3.75 5.24 15.47
C GLY A 16 3.16 5.24 14.05
N SER A 17 3.90 5.71 13.03
CA SER A 17 3.49 5.60 11.63
C SER A 17 3.37 4.14 11.18
N PHE A 18 2.55 3.90 10.17
CA PHE A 18 2.29 2.58 9.60
C PHE A 18 2.37 2.64 8.07
N ASP A 19 3.35 1.97 7.48
CA ASP A 19 3.53 1.95 6.03
C ASP A 19 2.78 0.77 5.40
N LEU A 20 1.77 1.05 4.59
CA LEU A 20 0.98 0.00 3.93
C LEU A 20 1.71 -0.68 2.76
N HIS A 21 2.91 -0.22 2.35
CA HIS A 21 3.54 -0.72 1.13
C HIS A 21 5.06 -0.78 1.26
N VAL A 22 5.56 -1.90 1.76
CA VAL A 22 6.99 -2.12 1.97
C VAL A 22 7.47 -3.38 1.25
N HIS A 23 8.54 -3.23 0.47
CA HIS A 23 9.24 -4.33 -0.16
C HIS A 23 10.52 -4.69 0.60
N SER A 24 10.78 -5.99 0.78
CA SER A 24 12.04 -6.49 1.33
C SER A 24 12.43 -7.81 0.67
N GLY A 25 13.74 -8.07 0.59
CA GLY A 25 14.27 -9.28 -0.05
C GLY A 25 13.89 -10.58 0.68
N PRO A 26 13.88 -11.70 -0.03
CA PRO A 26 14.31 -11.87 -1.43
C PRO A 26 13.27 -11.42 -2.47
N ASP A 27 13.74 -11.00 -3.65
CA ASP A 27 12.94 -10.74 -4.83
C ASP A 27 13.72 -11.21 -6.08
N VAL A 28 13.05 -11.86 -7.03
CA VAL A 28 13.73 -12.48 -8.17
C VAL A 28 13.92 -11.55 -9.36
N LYS A 29 13.16 -10.45 -9.42
CA LYS A 29 13.21 -9.46 -10.52
C LYS A 29 13.92 -8.18 -10.10
N SER A 30 13.88 -7.83 -8.82
CA SER A 30 14.40 -6.56 -8.33
C SER A 30 15.45 -6.78 -7.24
N LYS A 31 16.60 -6.10 -7.36
CA LYS A 31 17.54 -6.05 -6.25
C LYS A 31 16.96 -5.19 -5.14
N LEU A 32 16.70 -5.78 -3.99
CA LEU A 32 16.24 -5.09 -2.81
C LEU A 32 17.39 -4.75 -1.86
N ARG A 33 17.21 -3.70 -1.06
CA ARG A 33 18.28 -3.14 -0.21
C ARG A 33 18.44 -3.93 1.08
N LEU A 34 17.34 -4.35 1.68
CA LEU A 34 17.30 -5.07 2.95
C LEU A 34 16.55 -6.39 2.80
N GLY A 35 16.89 -7.36 3.65
CA GLY A 35 16.07 -8.53 3.94
C GLY A 35 14.93 -8.19 4.92
N GLN A 36 14.02 -9.14 5.13
CA GLN A 36 12.83 -8.89 5.95
C GLN A 36 13.18 -8.60 7.41
N LEU A 37 14.15 -9.33 7.99
CA LEU A 37 14.57 -9.14 9.38
C LEU A 37 15.18 -7.74 9.61
N GLU A 38 15.99 -7.28 8.67
CA GLU A 38 16.62 -5.95 8.70
C GLU A 38 15.57 -4.86 8.55
N THR A 39 14.60 -5.05 7.65
CA THR A 39 13.48 -4.11 7.47
C THR A 39 12.64 -3.98 8.75
N ALA A 40 12.36 -5.10 9.43
CA ALA A 40 11.63 -5.08 10.70
C ALA A 40 12.43 -4.39 11.81
N ARG A 41 13.75 -4.67 11.89
CA ARG A 41 14.63 -3.99 12.84
C ARG A 41 14.65 -2.48 12.63
N ASP A 42 14.82 -2.02 11.38
CA ASP A 42 14.86 -0.60 11.06
C ASP A 42 13.52 0.07 11.41
N ALA A 43 12.37 -0.54 11.07
CA ALA A 43 11.06 -0.01 11.44
C ALA A 43 10.90 0.16 12.96
N LYS A 44 11.42 -0.80 13.75
CA LYS A 44 11.43 -0.70 15.22
C LYS A 44 12.37 0.42 15.71
N GLU A 45 13.57 0.54 15.16
CA GLU A 45 14.53 1.59 15.52
C GLU A 45 13.98 2.99 15.23
N PHE A 46 13.22 3.15 14.15
CA PHE A 46 12.51 4.39 13.79
C PHE A 46 11.18 4.57 14.54
N GLN A 47 10.87 3.70 15.49
CA GLN A 47 9.67 3.76 16.34
C GLN A 47 8.35 3.76 15.53
N MET A 48 8.34 3.16 14.34
CA MET A 48 7.11 2.96 13.59
C MET A 48 6.20 1.97 14.31
N LYS A 49 4.87 2.08 14.11
CA LYS A 49 3.91 1.08 14.57
C LYS A 49 4.06 -0.25 13.82
N GLY A 50 4.41 -0.17 12.54
CA GLY A 50 4.59 -1.34 11.69
C GLY A 50 4.44 -1.06 10.22
N PHE A 51 4.23 -2.13 9.47
CA PHE A 51 4.08 -2.06 8.02
C PHE A 51 3.37 -3.29 7.43
N VAL A 52 2.89 -3.14 6.19
CA VAL A 52 2.47 -4.27 5.36
C VAL A 52 3.66 -4.75 4.55
N LEU A 53 4.04 -6.01 4.77
CA LEU A 53 5.09 -6.67 3.99
C LEU A 53 4.50 -7.19 2.68
N LYS A 54 5.02 -6.68 1.56
CA LYS A 54 4.59 -7.06 0.21
C LYS A 54 5.71 -7.79 -0.53
N SER A 55 5.33 -8.87 -1.24
CA SER A 55 6.16 -9.53 -2.24
C SER A 55 5.39 -9.68 -3.54
N HIS A 56 6.10 -9.58 -4.66
CA HIS A 56 5.54 -9.86 -5.98
C HIS A 56 5.47 -11.37 -6.27
N HIS A 57 6.19 -12.21 -5.52
CA HIS A 57 6.50 -13.59 -5.93
C HIS A 57 6.01 -14.67 -4.96
N TYR A 58 5.55 -14.27 -3.75
CA TYR A 58 5.09 -15.24 -2.74
C TYR A 58 4.19 -14.56 -1.70
N SER A 59 3.37 -15.36 -1.00
CA SER A 59 2.65 -14.89 0.19
C SER A 59 3.62 -14.62 1.34
N THR A 60 3.54 -13.43 1.92
CA THR A 60 4.42 -13.03 3.02
C THR A 60 3.94 -13.53 4.41
N ALA A 61 2.85 -14.32 4.46
CA ALA A 61 2.22 -14.73 5.71
C ALA A 61 3.17 -15.49 6.67
N PRO A 62 3.92 -16.53 6.26
CA PRO A 62 4.83 -17.22 7.17
C PRO A 62 5.93 -16.33 7.73
N ILE A 63 6.39 -15.37 6.92
CA ILE A 63 7.47 -14.45 7.29
C ILE A 63 6.98 -13.42 8.31
N ALA A 64 5.83 -12.81 8.05
CA ALA A 64 5.25 -11.85 8.98
C ALA A 64 4.93 -12.48 10.35
N MET A 65 4.47 -13.73 10.36
CA MET A 65 4.26 -14.49 11.59
C MET A 65 5.57 -14.61 12.39
N MET A 66 6.67 -15.07 11.77
CA MET A 66 7.97 -15.14 12.41
C MET A 66 8.48 -13.79 12.92
N LEU A 67 8.33 -12.74 12.11
CA LEU A 67 8.81 -11.41 12.46
C LEU A 67 8.02 -10.81 13.62
N ASN A 68 6.71 -11.06 13.72
CA ASN A 68 5.90 -10.64 14.86
C ASN A 68 6.30 -11.36 16.16
N ASP A 69 6.74 -12.62 16.08
CA ASP A 69 7.28 -13.34 17.25
C ASP A 69 8.62 -12.74 17.72
N ILE A 70 9.48 -12.31 16.78
CA ILE A 70 10.78 -11.68 17.07
C ILE A 70 10.61 -10.24 17.57
N TYR A 71 9.65 -9.50 17.01
CA TYR A 71 9.37 -8.09 17.31
C TYR A 71 7.93 -7.90 17.78
N PRO A 72 7.56 -8.34 19.02
CA PRO A 72 6.17 -8.31 19.47
C PRO A 72 5.57 -6.90 19.62
N ASP A 73 6.42 -5.87 19.72
CA ASP A 73 5.99 -4.46 19.77
C ASP A 73 5.72 -3.85 18.39
N LEU A 74 6.11 -4.54 17.32
CA LEU A 74 5.92 -4.11 15.93
C LEU A 74 4.77 -4.89 15.30
N THR A 75 3.90 -4.22 14.57
CA THR A 75 2.82 -4.88 13.84
C THR A 75 3.21 -5.09 12.38
N ILE A 76 3.54 -6.31 12.01
CA ILE A 76 3.88 -6.67 10.62
C ILE A 76 2.71 -7.42 10.02
N ILE A 77 2.05 -6.79 9.07
CA ILE A 77 0.92 -7.37 8.34
C ILE A 77 1.42 -8.06 7.08
N SER A 78 0.95 -9.26 6.85
CA SER A 78 1.25 -10.02 5.65
C SER A 78 0.25 -9.80 4.53
N SER A 79 0.70 -10.08 3.31
CA SER A 79 -0.09 -9.91 2.10
C SER A 79 0.16 -11.03 1.08
N ILE A 80 -0.71 -11.08 0.08
CA ILE A 80 -0.51 -11.83 -1.15
C ILE A 80 -0.75 -10.92 -2.34
N THR A 81 0.09 -11.02 -3.38
CA THR A 81 -0.06 -10.27 -4.63
C THR A 81 -0.41 -11.26 -5.74
N LEU A 82 -1.50 -10.99 -6.48
CA LEU A 82 -2.07 -11.93 -7.46
C LEU A 82 -1.34 -11.90 -8.81
N ASN A 83 -0.01 -11.96 -8.74
CA ASN A 83 0.86 -12.08 -9.91
C ASN A 83 1.00 -13.53 -10.37
N ASP A 84 1.49 -13.75 -11.58
CA ASP A 84 1.62 -15.07 -12.16
C ASP A 84 2.49 -16.01 -11.31
N GLU A 85 3.52 -15.50 -10.63
CA GLU A 85 4.42 -16.27 -9.76
C GLU A 85 3.71 -16.91 -8.55
N VAL A 86 2.58 -16.38 -8.12
CA VAL A 86 1.75 -16.97 -7.06
C VAL A 86 0.52 -17.71 -7.61
N GLY A 87 0.44 -17.87 -8.93
CA GLY A 87 -0.66 -18.53 -9.63
C GLY A 87 -1.76 -17.57 -10.11
N GLY A 88 -1.46 -16.27 -10.23
CA GLY A 88 -2.36 -15.26 -10.79
C GLY A 88 -3.59 -15.01 -9.90
N ILE A 89 -4.75 -14.79 -10.53
CA ILE A 89 -6.04 -14.63 -9.84
C ILE A 89 -6.54 -16.01 -9.38
N ASN A 90 -5.99 -16.46 -8.25
CA ASN A 90 -6.18 -17.80 -7.71
C ASN A 90 -6.82 -17.77 -6.30
N PRO A 91 -8.12 -18.08 -6.17
CA PRO A 91 -8.81 -18.09 -4.88
C PRO A 91 -8.20 -19.07 -3.85
N LYS A 92 -7.66 -20.21 -4.30
CA LYS A 92 -7.02 -21.18 -3.40
C LYS A 92 -5.72 -20.63 -2.79
N ALA A 93 -4.93 -19.87 -3.56
CA ALA A 93 -3.73 -19.22 -3.06
C ALA A 93 -4.10 -18.12 -2.06
N VAL A 94 -5.15 -17.34 -2.33
CA VAL A 94 -5.68 -16.34 -1.40
C VAL A 94 -6.16 -17.00 -0.11
N GLN A 95 -6.97 -18.05 -0.20
CA GLN A 95 -7.48 -18.76 0.98
C GLN A 95 -6.32 -19.28 1.85
N SER A 96 -5.31 -19.91 1.24
CA SER A 96 -4.13 -20.41 1.94
C SER A 96 -3.35 -19.28 2.64
N ALA A 97 -3.14 -18.16 1.95
CA ALA A 97 -2.46 -17.02 2.54
C ALA A 97 -3.22 -16.43 3.74
N VAL A 98 -4.55 -16.32 3.60
CA VAL A 98 -5.46 -15.79 4.63
C VAL A 98 -5.53 -16.73 5.84
N ASP A 99 -5.59 -18.03 5.63
CA ASP A 99 -5.58 -19.02 6.73
C ASP A 99 -4.25 -19.00 7.51
N MET A 100 -3.16 -18.52 6.88
CA MET A 100 -1.87 -18.24 7.54
C MET A 100 -1.75 -16.80 8.06
N GLY A 101 -2.82 -16.00 8.04
CA GLY A 101 -2.88 -14.67 8.63
C GLY A 101 -2.67 -13.49 7.69
N ALA A 102 -2.67 -13.67 6.36
CA ALA A 102 -2.64 -12.55 5.45
C ALA A 102 -3.89 -11.66 5.61
N LYS A 103 -3.67 -10.33 5.64
CA LYS A 103 -4.75 -9.34 5.77
C LYS A 103 -4.91 -8.43 4.56
N VAL A 104 -4.01 -8.52 3.58
CA VAL A 104 -4.05 -7.69 2.37
C VAL A 104 -3.95 -8.55 1.13
N VAL A 105 -4.86 -8.32 0.18
CA VAL A 105 -4.85 -8.94 -1.14
C VAL A 105 -4.61 -7.84 -2.18
N TRP A 106 -3.45 -7.91 -2.85
CA TRP A 106 -3.12 -7.03 -3.96
C TRP A 106 -3.54 -7.68 -5.26
N PHE A 107 -4.35 -6.99 -6.05
CA PHE A 107 -4.57 -7.38 -7.43
C PHE A 107 -3.27 -7.26 -8.25
N PRO A 108 -3.18 -7.82 -9.47
CA PRO A 108 -1.91 -7.96 -10.18
C PRO A 108 -1.09 -6.69 -10.31
N THR A 109 0.23 -6.82 -10.14
CA THR A 109 1.23 -5.74 -10.22
C THR A 109 2.36 -6.05 -11.21
N ASP A 110 2.31 -7.20 -11.89
CA ASP A 110 3.24 -7.64 -12.92
C ASP A 110 2.86 -7.17 -14.32
N ILE A 111 1.70 -6.53 -14.47
CA ILE A 111 1.26 -5.88 -15.70
C ILE A 111 1.75 -4.44 -15.75
N PRO A 112 1.98 -3.86 -16.94
CA PRO A 112 2.23 -2.43 -17.07
C PRO A 112 1.09 -1.60 -16.47
N PHE A 113 1.44 -0.47 -15.86
CA PHE A 113 0.46 0.41 -15.21
C PHE A 113 -0.70 0.79 -16.13
N GLY A 114 -1.92 0.63 -15.64
CA GLY A 114 -3.14 1.08 -16.32
C GLY A 114 -3.58 0.19 -17.48
N GLN A 115 -3.05 -1.02 -17.60
CA GLN A 115 -3.51 -2.00 -18.58
C GLN A 115 -4.60 -2.91 -18.01
N ASN A 116 -5.39 -3.52 -18.91
CA ASN A 116 -6.36 -4.55 -18.55
C ASN A 116 -5.62 -5.84 -18.15
N HIS A 117 -6.13 -6.50 -17.13
CA HIS A 117 -5.68 -7.85 -16.80
C HIS A 117 -6.62 -8.88 -17.45
N PRO A 118 -6.09 -9.80 -18.30
CA PRO A 118 -6.94 -10.66 -19.13
C PRO A 118 -7.82 -11.63 -18.34
N LEU A 119 -7.48 -11.89 -17.07
CA LEU A 119 -8.26 -12.81 -16.21
C LEU A 119 -9.20 -12.08 -15.24
N LEU A 120 -9.26 -10.73 -15.28
CA LEU A 120 -10.12 -9.96 -14.38
C LEU A 120 -11.58 -9.98 -14.83
N THR A 121 -11.80 -9.79 -16.12
CA THR A 121 -13.13 -9.73 -16.73
C THR A 121 -13.32 -10.80 -17.79
N ASP A 122 -14.57 -11.25 -17.95
CA ASP A 122 -14.99 -12.12 -19.04
C ASP A 122 -15.26 -11.33 -20.35
N GLU A 123 -15.65 -12.05 -21.39
CA GLU A 123 -15.96 -11.47 -22.70
C GLU A 123 -17.16 -10.47 -22.67
N LEU A 124 -17.97 -10.53 -21.62
CA LEU A 124 -19.11 -9.63 -21.40
C LEU A 124 -18.72 -8.42 -20.53
N GLY A 125 -17.45 -8.29 -20.13
CA GLY A 125 -16.95 -7.22 -19.26
C GLY A 125 -17.38 -7.34 -17.80
N LYS A 126 -17.77 -8.54 -17.34
CA LYS A 126 -18.07 -8.82 -15.94
C LYS A 126 -16.87 -9.45 -15.24
N LEU A 127 -16.76 -9.23 -13.92
CA LEU A 127 -15.73 -9.90 -13.13
C LEU A 127 -15.85 -11.42 -13.27
N THR A 128 -14.73 -12.10 -13.47
CA THR A 128 -14.66 -13.55 -13.59
C THR A 128 -15.01 -14.25 -12.26
N ASN A 129 -15.43 -15.51 -12.31
CA ASN A 129 -15.75 -16.29 -11.11
C ASN A 129 -14.57 -16.33 -10.10
N PRO A 130 -13.30 -16.54 -10.50
CA PRO A 130 -12.21 -16.49 -9.55
C PRO A 130 -12.08 -15.14 -8.81
N VAL A 131 -12.34 -14.01 -9.48
CA VAL A 131 -12.34 -12.69 -8.83
C VAL A 131 -13.48 -12.61 -7.80
N LEU A 132 -14.68 -13.07 -8.14
CA LEU A 132 -15.84 -13.08 -7.23
C LEU A 132 -15.58 -13.98 -6.01
N GLU A 133 -14.99 -15.15 -6.18
CA GLU A 133 -14.58 -16.03 -5.09
C GLU A 133 -13.57 -15.36 -4.17
N ILE A 134 -12.59 -14.62 -4.71
CA ILE A 134 -11.63 -13.85 -3.91
C ILE A 134 -12.35 -12.75 -3.12
N LEU A 135 -13.31 -12.04 -3.72
CA LEU A 135 -14.09 -11.02 -3.01
C LEU A 135 -14.91 -11.62 -1.86
N GLU A 136 -15.46 -12.83 -2.01
CA GLU A 136 -16.13 -13.53 -0.90
C GLU A 136 -15.16 -13.89 0.25
N ILE A 137 -13.93 -14.33 -0.06
CA ILE A 137 -12.90 -14.56 0.96
C ILE A 137 -12.57 -13.24 1.67
N VAL A 138 -12.32 -12.17 0.90
CA VAL A 138 -12.02 -10.82 1.43
C VAL A 138 -13.11 -10.37 2.39
N LYS A 139 -14.38 -10.46 1.98
CA LYS A 139 -15.54 -10.09 2.79
C LYS A 139 -15.62 -10.92 4.07
N SER A 140 -15.52 -12.26 3.96
CA SER A 140 -15.69 -13.16 5.09
C SER A 140 -14.63 -13.00 6.19
N ARG A 141 -13.48 -12.46 5.84
CA ARG A 141 -12.31 -12.28 6.72
C ARG A 141 -11.98 -10.81 7.00
N ASP A 142 -12.81 -9.88 6.53
CA ASP A 142 -12.64 -8.42 6.71
C ASP A 142 -11.26 -7.93 6.27
N LEU A 143 -10.83 -8.33 5.05
CA LEU A 143 -9.50 -8.03 4.50
C LEU A 143 -9.49 -6.74 3.70
N LEU A 144 -8.29 -6.16 3.56
CA LEU A 144 -8.02 -5.06 2.64
C LEU A 144 -7.79 -5.62 1.24
N ILE A 145 -8.50 -5.06 0.24
CA ILE A 145 -8.17 -5.26 -1.18
C ILE A 145 -7.49 -4.03 -1.75
N SER A 146 -6.51 -4.25 -2.61
CA SER A 146 -5.83 -3.19 -3.35
C SER A 146 -5.85 -3.48 -4.85
N SER A 147 -6.04 -2.42 -5.67
CA SER A 147 -6.16 -2.56 -7.13
C SER A 147 -4.91 -3.10 -7.83
N GLY A 148 -3.73 -3.01 -7.19
CA GLY A 148 -2.50 -3.26 -7.94
C GLY A 148 -2.32 -2.27 -9.09
N HIS A 149 -1.93 -2.76 -10.26
CA HIS A 149 -1.65 -1.94 -11.46
C HIS A 149 -2.77 -1.97 -12.50
N ILE A 150 -3.93 -2.56 -12.20
CA ILE A 150 -5.04 -2.63 -13.15
C ILE A 150 -5.56 -1.22 -13.49
N ASN A 151 -6.11 -1.05 -14.70
CA ASN A 151 -6.59 0.25 -15.18
C ASN A 151 -7.79 0.78 -14.38
N PHE A 152 -8.20 2.02 -14.70
CA PHE A 152 -9.31 2.67 -14.03
C PHE A 152 -10.65 1.93 -14.18
N ASN A 153 -10.98 1.44 -15.38
CA ASN A 153 -12.27 0.77 -15.60
C ASN A 153 -12.38 -0.53 -14.83
N ASP A 154 -11.31 -1.32 -14.82
CA ASP A 154 -11.20 -2.56 -14.05
C ASP A 154 -11.22 -2.27 -12.55
N SER A 155 -10.49 -1.26 -12.09
CA SER A 155 -10.50 -0.81 -10.69
C SER A 155 -11.89 -0.38 -10.24
N LYS A 156 -12.59 0.40 -11.07
CA LYS A 156 -13.95 0.87 -10.81
C LYS A 156 -14.94 -0.30 -10.72
N LEU A 157 -14.86 -1.25 -11.64
CA LEU A 157 -15.68 -2.45 -11.63
C LEU A 157 -15.44 -3.30 -10.38
N LEU A 158 -14.15 -3.53 -10.04
CA LEU A 158 -13.72 -4.26 -8.86
C LEU A 158 -14.28 -3.62 -7.58
N PHE A 159 -14.01 -2.34 -7.38
CA PHE A 159 -14.41 -1.63 -6.16
C PHE A 159 -15.93 -1.40 -6.05
N LYS A 160 -16.62 -1.20 -7.18
CA LYS A 160 -18.09 -1.15 -7.17
C LYS A 160 -18.68 -2.47 -6.73
N THR A 161 -18.19 -3.59 -7.27
CA THR A 161 -18.64 -4.93 -6.86
C THR A 161 -18.30 -5.19 -5.40
N ALA A 162 -17.09 -4.85 -4.95
CA ALA A 162 -16.69 -4.96 -3.55
C ALA A 162 -17.61 -4.17 -2.62
N LYS A 163 -17.95 -2.92 -2.98
CA LYS A 163 -18.89 -2.08 -2.23
C LYS A 163 -20.29 -2.70 -2.16
N ASP A 164 -20.80 -3.23 -3.27
CA ASP A 164 -22.10 -3.90 -3.33
C ASP A 164 -22.11 -5.14 -2.42
N MET A 165 -20.98 -5.83 -2.30
CA MET A 165 -20.76 -6.94 -1.37
C MET A 165 -20.52 -6.51 0.09
N LYS A 166 -20.47 -5.20 0.40
CA LYS A 166 -20.18 -4.63 1.73
C LYS A 166 -18.73 -4.82 2.20
N ILE A 167 -17.79 -4.85 1.27
CA ILE A 167 -16.37 -4.75 1.56
C ILE A 167 -16.02 -3.26 1.72
N GLU A 168 -15.49 -2.88 2.86
CA GLU A 168 -15.23 -1.47 3.19
C GLU A 168 -13.74 -1.11 3.06
N LYS A 169 -12.84 -2.10 3.17
CA LYS A 169 -11.39 -1.91 3.13
C LYS A 169 -10.88 -1.99 1.69
N MET A 170 -10.82 -0.84 1.03
CA MET A 170 -10.47 -0.73 -0.39
C MET A 170 -9.38 0.32 -0.60
N LEU A 171 -8.32 -0.02 -1.36
CA LEU A 171 -7.16 0.82 -1.63
C LEU A 171 -6.86 0.88 -3.12
N LEU A 172 -6.82 2.08 -3.70
CA LEU A 172 -6.29 2.30 -5.04
C LEU A 172 -4.77 2.48 -4.95
N SER A 173 -4.02 1.55 -5.54
CA SER A 173 -2.55 1.54 -5.50
C SER A 173 -1.94 2.67 -6.34
N HIS A 174 -1.10 3.50 -5.73
CA HIS A 174 -0.23 4.54 -6.32
C HIS A 174 -0.67 5.07 -7.70
N PRO A 175 -1.88 5.68 -7.81
CA PRO A 175 -2.53 6.01 -9.09
C PRO A 175 -1.86 7.15 -9.87
N LEU A 176 -0.95 7.93 -9.28
CA LEU A 176 -0.27 9.06 -9.94
C LEU A 176 0.40 8.70 -11.26
N SER A 177 0.56 7.42 -11.53
CA SER A 177 1.22 6.92 -12.74
C SER A 177 0.27 6.72 -13.91
N PHE A 178 -1.06 6.61 -13.66
CA PHE A 178 -1.97 6.07 -14.69
C PHE A 178 -3.47 6.34 -14.47
N ILE A 179 -3.86 7.02 -13.39
CA ILE A 179 -5.27 7.36 -13.09
C ILE A 179 -5.39 8.86 -12.80
N GLU A 180 -6.23 9.55 -13.56
CA GLU A 180 -6.42 10.99 -13.47
C GLU A 180 -7.17 11.38 -12.17
N LEU A 181 -7.04 12.66 -11.75
CA LEU A 181 -7.63 13.14 -10.52
C LEU A 181 -9.15 12.92 -10.45
N ASP A 182 -9.88 13.22 -11.53
CA ASP A 182 -11.33 13.06 -11.55
C ASP A 182 -11.74 11.60 -11.37
N GLN A 183 -10.96 10.68 -11.94
CA GLN A 183 -11.14 9.25 -11.78
C GLN A 183 -10.84 8.79 -10.34
N GLN A 184 -9.80 9.36 -9.70
CA GLN A 184 -9.51 9.09 -8.29
C GLN A 184 -10.66 9.56 -7.40
N LEU A 185 -11.21 10.76 -7.65
CA LEU A 185 -12.35 11.30 -6.91
C LEU A 185 -13.62 10.44 -7.08
N GLU A 186 -13.83 9.88 -8.26
CA GLU A 186 -14.93 8.93 -8.49
C GLU A 186 -14.79 7.69 -7.60
N LEU A 187 -13.57 7.13 -7.46
CA LEU A 187 -13.32 5.98 -6.59
C LEU A 187 -13.43 6.36 -5.09
N VAL A 188 -13.01 7.55 -4.70
CA VAL A 188 -13.22 8.07 -3.33
C VAL A 188 -14.71 8.10 -2.98
N ASN A 189 -15.60 8.47 -3.90
CA ASN A 189 -17.05 8.44 -3.70
C ASN A 189 -17.61 7.02 -3.50
N LEU A 190 -16.87 5.99 -3.91
CA LEU A 190 -17.18 4.59 -3.61
C LEU A 190 -16.69 4.16 -2.21
N GLY A 191 -15.89 4.98 -1.54
CA GLY A 191 -15.27 4.66 -0.24
C GLY A 191 -13.82 4.14 -0.36
N VAL A 192 -13.24 4.16 -1.56
CA VAL A 192 -11.85 3.73 -1.80
C VAL A 192 -10.88 4.74 -1.23
N LYS A 193 -9.87 4.29 -0.50
CA LYS A 193 -8.71 5.11 -0.12
C LYS A 193 -7.71 5.16 -1.25
N ILE A 194 -7.03 6.29 -1.38
CA ILE A 194 -6.02 6.52 -2.44
C ILE A 194 -4.63 6.44 -1.83
N GLU A 195 -3.80 5.56 -2.38
CA GLU A 195 -2.41 5.42 -1.97
C GLU A 195 -1.54 6.48 -2.63
N PHE A 196 -0.86 7.28 -1.82
CA PHE A 196 0.18 8.20 -2.24
C PHE A 196 1.54 7.61 -1.88
N ALA A 197 2.15 6.88 -2.81
CA ALA A 197 3.47 6.28 -2.64
C ALA A 197 4.58 7.31 -2.90
N PHE A 198 5.41 7.58 -1.91
CA PHE A 198 6.49 8.59 -1.99
C PHE A 198 7.54 8.24 -3.05
N LEU A 199 7.61 6.98 -3.47
CA LEU A 199 8.41 6.54 -4.61
C LEU A 199 8.22 7.43 -5.86
N ALA A 200 7.02 7.97 -6.07
CA ALA A 200 6.71 8.86 -7.20
C ALA A 200 7.53 10.16 -7.18
N CYS A 201 8.00 10.61 -6.02
CA CYS A 201 8.78 11.83 -5.81
C CYS A 201 10.30 11.59 -5.85
N THR A 202 10.75 10.34 -5.94
CA THR A 202 12.19 10.01 -5.91
C THR A 202 12.85 10.18 -7.27
N PRO A 203 14.19 10.42 -7.32
CA PRO A 203 14.93 10.47 -8.57
C PRO A 203 14.83 9.20 -9.43
N SER A 204 14.56 8.04 -8.79
CA SER A 204 14.40 6.77 -9.49
C SER A 204 13.11 6.68 -10.33
N ARG A 205 12.11 7.52 -10.05
CA ARG A 205 10.82 7.55 -10.75
C ARG A 205 10.44 8.90 -11.31
N THR A 206 10.64 9.99 -10.55
CA THR A 206 10.39 11.41 -10.93
C THR A 206 9.04 11.63 -11.64
N ARG A 207 7.96 11.14 -11.03
CA ARG A 207 6.60 11.28 -11.60
C ARG A 207 5.86 12.52 -11.09
N ALA A 208 6.27 13.02 -9.93
CA ALA A 208 5.70 14.22 -9.34
C ALA A 208 6.78 14.98 -8.54
N THR A 209 6.67 16.30 -8.47
CA THR A 209 7.37 17.05 -7.44
C THR A 209 6.67 16.86 -6.10
N VAL A 210 7.39 17.01 -4.98
CA VAL A 210 6.78 16.93 -3.64
C VAL A 210 5.64 17.94 -3.49
N LYS A 211 5.76 19.11 -4.10
CA LYS A 211 4.74 20.14 -4.09
C LYS A 211 3.47 19.69 -4.82
N ASP A 212 3.59 19.13 -6.03
CA ASP A 212 2.45 18.64 -6.79
C ASP A 212 1.79 17.44 -6.07
N PHE A 213 2.60 16.56 -5.50
CA PHE A 213 2.17 15.43 -4.69
C PHE A 213 1.32 15.90 -3.49
N SER A 214 1.81 16.90 -2.73
CA SER A 214 1.06 17.47 -1.60
C SER A 214 -0.25 18.14 -2.02
N GLN A 215 -0.24 18.85 -3.15
CA GLN A 215 -1.45 19.47 -3.69
C GLN A 215 -2.47 18.43 -4.16
N MET A 216 -2.02 17.32 -4.75
CA MET A 216 -2.90 16.23 -5.16
C MET A 216 -3.55 15.56 -3.95
N ILE A 217 -2.80 15.27 -2.90
CA ILE A 217 -3.35 14.76 -1.62
C ILE A 217 -4.46 15.68 -1.10
N ARG A 218 -4.24 16.99 -1.09
CA ARG A 218 -5.25 17.94 -0.63
C ARG A 218 -6.49 18.00 -1.53
N LYS A 219 -6.32 17.85 -2.85
CA LYS A 219 -7.45 17.80 -3.80
C LYS A 219 -8.29 16.53 -3.63
N VAL A 220 -7.65 15.39 -3.37
CA VAL A 220 -8.33 14.13 -3.08
C VAL A 220 -8.99 14.17 -1.70
N GLY A 221 -8.35 14.84 -0.73
CA GLY A 221 -8.79 14.96 0.66
C GLY A 221 -8.01 14.07 1.60
N ILE A 222 -7.44 14.67 2.67
CA ILE A 222 -6.53 14.00 3.63
C ILE A 222 -7.12 12.69 4.16
N HIS A 223 -8.40 12.69 4.55
CA HIS A 223 -9.06 11.51 5.12
C HIS A 223 -9.30 10.37 4.09
N SER A 224 -9.19 10.66 2.81
CA SER A 224 -9.33 9.68 1.74
C SER A 224 -7.99 9.14 1.24
N CYS A 225 -6.87 9.61 1.78
CA CYS A 225 -5.53 9.25 1.35
C CYS A 225 -4.77 8.48 2.42
N VAL A 226 -3.81 7.66 1.98
CA VAL A 226 -2.76 7.09 2.82
C VAL A 226 -1.40 7.43 2.18
N LEU A 227 -0.41 7.77 3.01
CA LEU A 227 0.97 7.95 2.58
C LEU A 227 1.71 6.65 2.81
N THR A 228 2.36 6.14 1.77
CA THR A 228 3.21 4.95 1.80
C THR A 228 4.58 5.26 1.21
N THR A 229 5.53 4.37 1.38
CA THR A 229 6.83 4.53 0.72
C THR A 229 6.87 3.85 -0.64
N ASP A 230 6.38 2.63 -0.76
CA ASP A 230 6.64 1.70 -1.87
C ASP A 230 8.16 1.49 -2.05
N PHE A 231 8.91 1.53 -0.92
CA PHE A 231 10.36 1.37 -0.91
C PHE A 231 10.78 -0.07 -0.58
N GLY A 232 12.03 -0.35 -0.89
CA GLY A 232 12.75 -1.59 -0.74
C GLY A 232 13.78 -1.75 -1.84
N GLN A 233 13.58 -1.14 -3.00
CA GLN A 233 14.45 -1.25 -4.17
C GLN A 233 15.82 -0.62 -3.87
N TRP A 234 16.88 -1.23 -4.43
CA TRP A 234 18.28 -0.84 -4.16
C TRP A 234 18.58 0.65 -4.38
N LEU A 235 17.94 1.28 -5.36
CA LEU A 235 18.20 2.69 -5.71
C LEU A 235 17.55 3.69 -4.74
N ASN A 236 16.63 3.23 -3.89
CA ASN A 236 15.90 4.08 -2.94
C ASN A 236 16.46 3.93 -1.52
N PRO A 237 16.19 4.87 -0.60
CA PRO A 237 16.42 4.67 0.82
C PRO A 237 15.72 3.41 1.35
N VAL A 238 16.10 2.96 2.54
CA VAL A 238 15.36 1.91 3.24
C VAL A 238 13.96 2.42 3.63
N PRO A 239 12.94 1.56 3.75
CA PRO A 239 11.55 2.00 3.93
C PRO A 239 11.34 2.97 5.11
N ALA A 240 11.91 2.67 6.28
CA ALA A 240 11.76 3.52 7.47
C ALA A 240 12.36 4.93 7.27
N GLU A 241 13.56 5.03 6.69
CA GLU A 241 14.17 6.30 6.30
C GLU A 241 13.37 6.99 5.19
N GLY A 242 12.80 6.22 4.25
CA GLY A 242 11.91 6.73 3.22
C GLY A 242 10.66 7.40 3.78
N MET A 243 10.04 6.82 4.80
CA MET A 243 8.90 7.43 5.50
C MET A 243 9.32 8.72 6.22
N ARG A 244 10.48 8.71 6.92
CA ARG A 244 11.03 9.91 7.55
C ARG A 244 11.29 11.03 6.54
N MET A 245 11.89 10.70 5.39
CA MET A 245 12.13 11.66 4.30
C MET A 245 10.82 12.20 3.73
N ALA A 246 9.82 11.34 3.48
CA ALA A 246 8.53 11.76 2.97
C ALA A 246 7.86 12.77 3.91
N ILE A 247 7.87 12.51 5.22
CA ILE A 247 7.35 13.41 6.24
C ILE A 247 8.09 14.75 6.19
N ALA A 248 9.43 14.74 6.20
CA ALA A 248 10.24 15.94 6.19
C ALA A 248 9.98 16.80 4.95
N GLU A 249 9.96 16.19 3.77
CA GLU A 249 9.74 16.88 2.51
C GLU A 249 8.31 17.47 2.40
N LEU A 250 7.31 16.75 2.90
CA LEU A 250 5.94 17.23 2.89
C LEU A 250 5.71 18.38 3.89
N LEU A 251 6.39 18.36 5.05
CA LEU A 251 6.43 19.51 5.97
C LEU A 251 7.08 20.72 5.29
N ASN A 252 8.19 20.53 4.58
CA ASN A 252 8.92 21.60 3.88
C ASN A 252 8.06 22.29 2.79
N VAL A 253 7.14 21.57 2.16
CA VAL A 253 6.18 22.16 1.20
C VAL A 253 4.88 22.64 1.85
N GLY A 254 4.83 22.71 3.20
CA GLY A 254 3.76 23.34 3.97
C GLY A 254 2.59 22.41 4.31
N MET A 255 2.77 21.09 4.32
CA MET A 255 1.80 20.20 4.98
C MET A 255 1.94 20.33 6.50
N LYS A 256 0.81 20.23 7.21
CA LYS A 256 0.81 20.33 8.66
C LYS A 256 1.09 18.98 9.33
N PRO A 257 1.68 18.96 10.53
CA PRO A 257 1.91 17.71 11.27
C PRO A 257 0.65 16.85 11.43
N GLU A 258 -0.51 17.48 11.69
CA GLU A 258 -1.79 16.79 11.88
C GLU A 258 -2.26 16.12 10.57
N GLU A 259 -2.06 16.77 9.41
CA GLU A 259 -2.36 16.18 8.10
C GLU A 259 -1.49 14.94 7.87
N LEU A 260 -0.21 15.00 8.23
CA LEU A 260 0.73 13.89 8.08
C LEU A 260 0.45 12.74 9.05
N ILE A 261 0.08 13.04 10.31
CA ILE A 261 -0.37 12.02 11.27
C ILE A 261 -1.58 11.27 10.71
N SER A 262 -2.55 11.96 10.14
CA SER A 262 -3.69 11.30 9.51
C SER A 262 -3.27 10.41 8.35
N LEU A 263 -2.35 10.85 7.49
CA LEU A 263 -1.90 10.11 6.31
C LEU A 263 -1.00 8.90 6.64
N THR A 264 -0.15 9.02 7.68
CA THR A 264 0.86 8.01 8.01
C THR A 264 0.48 7.09 9.15
N ARG A 265 -0.52 7.46 9.96
CA ARG A 265 -0.90 6.73 11.16
C ARG A 265 -2.38 6.39 11.20
N GLU A 266 -3.26 7.38 11.26
CA GLU A 266 -4.69 7.16 11.49
C GLU A 266 -5.36 6.41 10.33
N ASN A 267 -5.22 6.94 9.11
CA ASN A 267 -5.85 6.35 7.94
C ASN A 267 -5.34 4.93 7.62
N PRO A 268 -4.01 4.65 7.59
CA PRO A 268 -3.54 3.29 7.33
C PRO A 268 -3.91 2.31 8.43
N ILE A 269 -3.84 2.70 9.71
CA ILE A 269 -4.22 1.85 10.84
C ILE A 269 -5.72 1.48 10.77
N ASN A 270 -6.58 2.48 10.55
CA ASN A 270 -8.02 2.25 10.39
C ASN A 270 -8.34 1.36 9.17
N LEU A 271 -7.61 1.54 8.07
CA LEU A 271 -7.85 0.78 6.84
C LEU A 271 -7.52 -0.71 7.01
N VAL A 272 -6.46 -1.05 7.76
CA VAL A 272 -6.11 -2.46 8.02
C VAL A 272 -6.77 -3.04 9.28
N GLY A 273 -7.38 -2.19 10.11
CA GLY A 273 -8.14 -2.62 11.29
C GLY A 273 -7.25 -3.14 12.44
N ILE A 274 -6.24 -2.33 12.84
CA ILE A 274 -5.33 -2.63 13.96
C ILE A 274 -5.33 -1.50 14.98
#